data_539c19d41a89e092bacfce948fe61ffe
#
_entry.id   539c19d41a89e092bacfce948fe61ffe
#
_cell.length_a   1.000
_cell.length_b   1.000
_cell.length_c   1.000
_cell.angle_alpha   90.00
_cell.angle_beta   90.00
_cell.angle_gamma   90.00
#
_symmetry.space_group_name_H-M   'P 1'
#
loop_
_entity.id
_entity.type
_entity.pdbx_description
1 polymer ?
#
loop_
_entity_poly.entity_id
_entity_poly.type
_entity_poly.pdbx_seq_one_letter_code
_entity_poly.pdbx_strand_id
1 'polypeptide(L)'
;MPNNIETDALIVGAGPCGLFQVFELGLLGIDSVLIDSLPTIGGQCTELYPDKPIYDIPGIPVCTGEELIENLSKQIEPFSPQMILGDEVVELKKGKDSFNIKTNNGQNITAKTVFIAGGVGSFQPRKIRLKGIEEYENKWLHYRIKDKKSFHGKNIIIAGGGDSALDWAIEFAESDDHIAKGGSVSLVH
;
A
#
# COMPACT_ATOMS: atom_id res chain seq x y z
N MET A 1 -22.95 -1.49 17.07
CA MET A 1 -22.22 -1.05 18.27
C MET A 1 -20.76 -0.97 17.86
N PRO A 2 -19.99 0.03 18.27
CA PRO A 2 -18.56 0.04 17.97
C PRO A 2 -17.92 -1.17 18.61
N ASN A 3 -17.20 -1.97 17.82
CA ASN A 3 -16.43 -3.09 18.35
C ASN A 3 -15.25 -2.54 19.14
N ASN A 4 -15.18 -2.83 20.42
CA ASN A 4 -13.99 -2.58 21.22
C ASN A 4 -13.07 -3.79 21.07
N ILE A 5 -11.87 -3.57 20.55
CA ILE A 5 -10.84 -4.58 20.39
C ILE A 5 -9.75 -4.31 21.42
N GLU A 6 -9.37 -5.34 22.18
CA GLU A 6 -8.24 -5.30 23.10
C GLU A 6 -7.13 -6.23 22.59
N THR A 7 -5.89 -5.75 22.61
CA THR A 7 -4.73 -6.51 22.11
C THR A 7 -3.45 -6.15 22.87
N ASP A 8 -2.49 -7.04 22.88
CA ASP A 8 -1.16 -6.75 23.41
C ASP A 8 -0.39 -5.81 22.49
N ALA A 9 -0.50 -6.01 21.19
CA ALA A 9 0.18 -5.20 20.20
C ALA A 9 -0.75 -4.80 19.03
N LEU A 10 -0.74 -3.52 18.64
CA LEU A 10 -1.33 -3.05 17.41
C LEU A 10 -0.21 -2.71 16.42
N ILE A 11 -0.30 -3.25 15.21
CA ILE A 11 0.60 -2.95 14.10
C ILE A 11 -0.17 -2.12 13.09
N VAL A 12 0.28 -0.90 12.81
CA VAL A 12 -0.32 0.02 11.85
C VAL A 12 0.47 -0.01 10.54
N GLY A 13 -0.11 -0.60 9.51
CA GLY A 13 0.48 -0.84 8.20
C GLY A 13 0.76 -2.31 7.93
N ALA A 14 0.12 -2.86 6.90
CA ALA A 14 0.26 -4.25 6.46
C ALA A 14 1.23 -4.42 5.26
N GLY A 15 2.20 -3.52 5.14
CA GLY A 15 3.34 -3.69 4.24
C GLY A 15 4.35 -4.72 4.77
N PRO A 16 5.50 -4.93 4.08
CA PRO A 16 6.50 -5.93 4.47
C PRO A 16 6.94 -5.84 5.92
N CYS A 17 7.18 -4.62 6.42
CA CYS A 17 7.61 -4.42 7.81
C CYS A 17 6.52 -4.81 8.82
N GLY A 18 5.25 -4.47 8.53
CA GLY A 18 4.14 -4.82 9.42
C GLY A 18 3.89 -6.33 9.45
N LEU A 19 3.94 -6.99 8.29
CA LEU A 19 3.83 -8.44 8.20
C LEU A 19 4.97 -9.14 8.96
N PHE A 20 6.21 -8.69 8.78
CA PHE A 20 7.33 -9.25 9.51
C PHE A 20 7.24 -9.00 11.02
N GLN A 21 6.68 -7.85 11.44
CA GLN A 21 6.43 -7.57 12.85
C GLN A 21 5.41 -8.55 13.48
N VAL A 22 4.39 -8.99 12.72
CA VAL A 22 3.46 -10.05 13.16
C VAL A 22 4.22 -11.34 13.45
N PHE A 23 5.15 -11.72 12.55
CA PHE A 23 5.97 -12.92 12.73
C PHE A 23 6.82 -12.84 14.01
N GLU A 24 7.53 -11.74 14.23
CA GLU A 24 8.38 -11.55 15.40
C GLU A 24 7.59 -11.59 16.71
N LEU A 25 6.42 -10.95 16.76
CA LEU A 25 5.54 -10.99 17.93
C LEU A 25 4.98 -12.39 18.16
N GLY A 26 4.60 -13.09 17.09
CA GLY A 26 4.10 -14.46 17.15
C GLY A 26 5.12 -15.45 17.73
N LEU A 27 6.40 -15.31 17.37
CA LEU A 27 7.49 -16.10 17.97
C LEU A 27 7.62 -15.89 19.48
N LEU A 28 7.25 -14.71 19.97
CA LEU A 28 7.28 -14.37 21.39
C LEU A 28 5.96 -14.73 22.11
N GLY A 29 4.97 -15.27 21.39
CA GLY A 29 3.64 -15.57 21.94
C GLY A 29 2.83 -14.31 22.30
N ILE A 30 3.08 -13.20 21.61
CA ILE A 30 2.37 -11.93 21.80
C ILE A 30 1.28 -11.80 20.74
N ASP A 31 0.03 -11.68 21.18
CA ASP A 31 -1.10 -11.47 20.31
C ASP A 31 -1.06 -10.07 19.67
N SER A 32 -1.29 -10.03 18.37
CA SER A 32 -1.27 -8.78 17.62
C SER A 32 -2.48 -8.60 16.72
N VAL A 33 -2.88 -7.34 16.56
CA VAL A 33 -3.84 -6.87 15.57
C VAL A 33 -3.08 -6.07 14.51
N LEU A 34 -3.29 -6.40 13.25
CA LEU A 34 -2.72 -5.69 12.10
C LEU A 34 -3.80 -4.87 11.43
N ILE A 35 -3.57 -3.56 11.25
CA ILE A 35 -4.52 -2.67 10.58
C ILE A 35 -3.88 -1.96 9.40
N ASP A 36 -4.61 -1.84 8.30
CA ASP A 36 -4.19 -1.08 7.12
C ASP A 36 -5.37 -0.35 6.47
N SER A 37 -5.09 0.83 5.92
CA SER A 37 -6.04 1.62 5.15
C SER A 37 -6.40 1.00 3.80
N LEU A 38 -5.54 0.14 3.26
CA LEU A 38 -5.79 -0.61 2.03
C LEU A 38 -6.66 -1.84 2.30
N PRO A 39 -7.48 -2.26 1.32
CA PRO A 39 -8.30 -3.47 1.44
C PRO A 39 -7.49 -4.76 1.30
N THR A 40 -6.22 -4.66 0.97
CA THR A 40 -5.29 -5.78 0.76
C THR A 40 -3.97 -5.53 1.48
N ILE A 41 -3.30 -6.60 1.87
CA ILE A 41 -1.95 -6.55 2.45
C ILE A 41 -0.90 -6.27 1.37
N GLY A 42 0.29 -5.83 1.79
CA GLY A 42 1.47 -5.67 0.95
C GLY A 42 1.96 -4.22 0.81
N GLY A 43 1.09 -3.24 1.09
CA GLY A 43 1.48 -1.83 1.05
C GLY A 43 2.05 -1.40 -0.30
N GLN A 44 3.25 -0.77 -0.30
CA GLN A 44 3.88 -0.30 -1.53
C GLN A 44 4.21 -1.43 -2.51
N CYS A 45 4.57 -2.61 -2.02
CA CYS A 45 4.96 -3.74 -2.87
C CYS A 45 3.82 -4.20 -3.78
N THR A 46 2.58 -4.21 -3.29
CA THR A 46 1.41 -4.60 -4.08
C THR A 46 0.74 -3.44 -4.80
N GLU A 47 0.77 -2.23 -4.23
CA GLU A 47 0.06 -1.09 -4.79
C GLU A 47 0.85 -0.30 -5.84
N LEU A 48 2.18 -0.27 -5.77
CA LEU A 48 3.00 0.57 -6.63
C LEU A 48 3.86 -0.21 -7.63
N TYR A 49 4.38 -1.38 -7.22
CA TYR A 49 5.34 -2.13 -8.04
C TYR A 49 5.28 -3.65 -7.81
N PRO A 50 4.13 -4.30 -8.01
CA PRO A 50 3.98 -5.74 -7.75
C PRO A 50 4.95 -6.59 -8.57
N ASP A 51 5.16 -6.24 -9.84
CA ASP A 51 6.00 -6.97 -10.80
C ASP A 51 7.47 -6.51 -10.81
N LYS A 52 7.81 -5.42 -10.09
CA LYS A 52 9.16 -4.87 -10.12
C LYS A 52 10.12 -5.76 -9.31
N PRO A 53 11.31 -6.12 -9.87
CA PRO A 53 12.31 -6.88 -9.13
C PRO A 53 12.91 -6.03 -7.99
N ILE A 54 13.05 -6.67 -6.83
CA ILE A 54 13.65 -6.13 -5.60
C ILE A 54 14.92 -6.94 -5.31
N TYR A 55 16.01 -6.26 -4.98
CA TYR A 55 17.34 -6.85 -4.80
C TYR A 55 17.93 -6.65 -3.40
N ASP A 56 17.26 -5.86 -2.55
CA ASP A 56 17.78 -5.39 -1.28
C ASP A 56 17.12 -6.04 -0.06
N ILE A 57 16.52 -7.23 -0.25
CA ILE A 57 15.97 -8.01 0.86
C ILE A 57 17.05 -8.99 1.36
N PRO A 58 17.44 -8.91 2.65
CA PRO A 58 18.44 -9.81 3.21
C PRO A 58 18.09 -11.29 3.01
N GLY A 59 19.04 -12.06 2.45
CA GLY A 59 18.86 -13.50 2.21
C GLY A 59 18.03 -13.85 0.97
N ILE A 60 17.44 -12.87 0.26
CA ILE A 60 16.72 -13.07 -1.00
C ILE A 60 17.45 -12.27 -2.08
N PRO A 61 18.21 -12.92 -2.99
CA PRO A 61 18.98 -12.21 -4.01
C PRO A 61 18.15 -11.38 -4.97
N VAL A 62 16.94 -11.86 -5.29
CA VAL A 62 15.95 -11.18 -6.12
C VAL A 62 14.57 -11.77 -5.86
N CYS A 63 13.56 -10.92 -5.79
CA CYS A 63 12.15 -11.30 -5.81
C CYS A 63 11.34 -10.14 -6.39
N THR A 64 10.09 -10.38 -6.79
CA THR A 64 9.16 -9.30 -7.10
C THR A 64 8.50 -8.76 -5.81
N GLY A 65 7.83 -7.61 -5.91
CA GLY A 65 7.04 -7.08 -4.80
C GLY A 65 5.95 -8.06 -4.35
N GLU A 66 5.26 -8.69 -5.31
CA GLU A 66 4.22 -9.69 -5.05
C GLU A 66 4.77 -10.95 -4.38
N GLU A 67 5.86 -11.52 -4.90
CA GLU A 67 6.52 -12.70 -4.31
C GLU A 67 6.99 -12.46 -2.87
N LEU A 68 7.48 -11.26 -2.57
CA LEU A 68 7.87 -10.89 -1.20
C LEU A 68 6.65 -10.95 -0.26
N ILE A 69 5.52 -10.38 -0.68
CA ILE A 69 4.31 -10.36 0.13
C ILE A 69 3.70 -11.75 0.30
N GLU A 70 3.70 -12.58 -0.75
CA GLU A 70 3.28 -13.98 -0.64
C GLU A 70 4.13 -14.75 0.39
N ASN A 71 5.44 -14.58 0.36
CA ASN A 71 6.34 -15.25 1.28
C ASN A 71 6.11 -14.79 2.73
N LEU A 72 5.97 -13.48 2.96
CA LEU A 72 5.65 -12.95 4.29
C LEU A 72 4.27 -13.40 4.78
N SER A 73 3.28 -13.50 3.89
CA SER A 73 1.95 -14.01 4.23
C SER A 73 2.01 -15.45 4.71
N LYS A 74 2.73 -16.32 4.00
CA LYS A 74 2.97 -17.71 4.42
C LYS A 74 3.70 -17.78 5.77
N GLN A 75 4.63 -16.85 6.00
CA GLN A 75 5.41 -16.81 7.23
C GLN A 75 4.57 -16.46 8.47
N ILE A 76 3.55 -15.61 8.32
CA ILE A 76 2.66 -15.22 9.42
C ILE A 76 1.44 -16.13 9.60
N GLU A 77 1.13 -16.98 8.63
CA GLU A 77 -0.04 -17.88 8.64
C GLU A 77 -0.18 -18.70 9.94
N PRO A 78 0.90 -19.28 10.52
CA PRO A 78 0.82 -20.05 11.76
C PRO A 78 0.33 -19.24 12.96
N PHE A 79 0.49 -17.92 12.96
CA PHE A 79 0.12 -17.04 14.06
C PHE A 79 -1.31 -16.48 13.95
N SER A 80 -1.95 -16.64 12.78
CA SER A 80 -3.35 -16.26 12.54
C SER A 80 -3.72 -14.87 13.09
N PRO A 81 -2.97 -13.80 12.78
CA PRO A 81 -3.22 -12.48 13.34
C PRO A 81 -4.60 -11.96 12.94
N GLN A 82 -5.25 -11.23 13.84
CA GLN A 82 -6.44 -10.49 13.46
C GLN A 82 -6.06 -9.34 12.54
N MET A 83 -6.65 -9.32 11.33
CA MET A 83 -6.42 -8.26 10.35
C MET A 83 -7.65 -7.37 10.18
N ILE A 84 -7.44 -6.06 10.20
CA ILE A 84 -8.43 -5.02 9.93
C ILE A 84 -7.96 -4.28 8.68
N LEU A 85 -8.51 -4.63 7.52
CA LEU A 85 -8.14 -4.06 6.24
C LEU A 85 -9.22 -3.09 5.74
N GLY A 86 -8.81 -2.06 4.98
CA GLY A 86 -9.72 -1.02 4.50
C GLY A 86 -10.17 -0.04 5.58
N ASP A 87 -9.41 0.06 6.68
CA ASP A 87 -9.72 0.99 7.76
C ASP A 87 -8.46 1.76 8.21
N GLU A 88 -8.56 3.05 8.35
CA GLU A 88 -7.44 3.95 8.64
C GLU A 88 -7.43 4.35 10.11
N VAL A 89 -6.26 4.30 10.76
CA VAL A 89 -6.06 4.87 12.08
C VAL A 89 -6.05 6.39 11.99
N VAL A 90 -7.04 7.03 12.63
CA VAL A 90 -7.20 8.49 12.61
C VAL A 90 -6.84 9.17 13.92
N GLU A 91 -6.82 8.42 15.02
CA GLU A 91 -6.44 8.94 16.34
C GLU A 91 -5.65 7.92 17.13
N LEU A 92 -4.56 8.36 17.77
CA LEU A 92 -3.76 7.60 18.73
C LEU A 92 -3.57 8.44 19.98
N LYS A 93 -4.06 7.95 21.11
CA LYS A 93 -3.89 8.59 22.43
C LYS A 93 -3.19 7.66 23.39
N LYS A 94 -2.12 8.15 24.02
CA LYS A 94 -1.45 7.44 25.10
C LYS A 94 -2.26 7.57 26.39
N GLY A 95 -2.68 6.44 26.97
CA GLY A 95 -3.20 6.32 28.32
C GLY A 95 -2.12 6.11 29.35
N LYS A 96 -2.48 5.69 30.55
CA LYS A 96 -1.54 5.40 31.63
C LYS A 96 -0.70 4.15 31.31
N ASP A 97 -1.37 3.06 30.96
CA ASP A 97 -0.76 1.74 30.78
C ASP A 97 -1.06 1.12 29.39
N SER A 98 -1.72 1.88 28.52
CA SER A 98 -2.12 1.44 27.18
C SER A 98 -2.28 2.62 26.23
N PHE A 99 -2.50 2.32 24.97
CA PHE A 99 -2.88 3.28 23.93
C PHE A 99 -4.34 3.06 23.55
N ASN A 100 -5.05 4.15 23.28
CA ASN A 100 -6.40 4.16 22.75
C ASN A 100 -6.36 4.66 21.31
N ILE A 101 -6.86 3.86 20.41
CA ILE A 101 -6.83 4.09 18.97
C ILE A 101 -8.25 4.16 18.44
N LYS A 102 -8.49 5.11 17.53
CA LYS A 102 -9.73 5.18 16.75
C LYS A 102 -9.43 5.05 15.28
N THR A 103 -10.33 4.39 14.59
CA THR A 103 -10.28 4.21 13.16
C THR A 103 -11.34 5.06 12.45
N ASN A 104 -11.15 5.26 11.14
CA ASN A 104 -12.07 6.02 10.30
C ASN A 104 -13.46 5.37 10.24
N ASN A 105 -13.55 4.03 10.33
CA ASN A 105 -14.82 3.30 10.35
C ASN A 105 -15.45 3.21 11.76
N GLY A 106 -14.89 3.94 12.75
CA GLY A 106 -15.45 4.07 14.08
C GLY A 106 -15.12 2.91 15.03
N GLN A 107 -14.13 2.09 14.74
CA GLN A 107 -13.66 1.08 15.69
C GLN A 107 -12.82 1.74 16.79
N ASN A 108 -12.87 1.17 17.99
CA ASN A 108 -12.00 1.55 19.09
C ASN A 108 -11.10 0.37 19.43
N ILE A 109 -9.79 0.62 19.48
CA ILE A 109 -8.80 -0.40 19.80
C ILE A 109 -8.00 0.07 21.01
N THR A 110 -7.84 -0.83 22.00
CA THR A 110 -6.95 -0.62 23.14
C THR A 110 -5.78 -1.57 23.02
N ALA A 111 -4.57 -1.04 22.93
CA ALA A 111 -3.35 -1.81 22.78
C ALA A 111 -2.31 -1.45 23.87
N LYS A 112 -1.59 -2.44 24.39
CA LYS A 112 -0.46 -2.18 25.33
C LYS A 112 0.73 -1.56 24.60
N THR A 113 0.92 -1.95 23.33
CA THR A 113 2.02 -1.48 22.48
C THR A 113 1.50 -1.16 21.08
N VAL A 114 2.09 -0.15 20.42
CA VAL A 114 1.76 0.20 19.03
C VAL A 114 3.03 0.26 18.21
N PHE A 115 3.03 -0.46 17.08
CA PHE A 115 4.08 -0.44 16.07
C PHE A 115 3.56 0.35 14.86
N ILE A 116 4.28 1.40 14.47
CA ILE A 116 3.92 2.22 13.32
C ILE A 116 4.80 1.80 12.13
N ALA A 117 4.19 1.07 11.20
CA ALA A 117 4.80 0.58 9.96
C ALA A 117 4.09 1.16 8.72
N GLY A 118 3.59 2.39 8.81
CA GLY A 118 2.68 3.02 7.86
C GLY A 118 3.27 3.43 6.50
N GLY A 119 4.56 3.19 6.26
CA GLY A 119 5.21 3.44 4.97
C GLY A 119 4.97 4.87 4.46
N VAL A 120 4.38 4.99 3.26
CA VAL A 120 4.01 6.28 2.65
C VAL A 120 2.65 6.82 3.14
N GLY A 121 2.05 6.20 4.14
CA GLY A 121 0.73 6.55 4.67
C GLY A 121 -0.41 5.88 3.91
N SER A 122 -1.60 6.51 3.94
CA SER A 122 -2.84 5.94 3.39
C SER A 122 -2.94 6.01 1.85
N PHE A 123 -1.83 6.11 1.15
CA PHE A 123 -1.78 6.17 -0.32
C PHE A 123 -2.62 7.29 -0.95
N GLN A 124 -2.76 8.41 -0.25
CA GLN A 124 -3.42 9.58 -0.80
C GLN A 124 -2.52 10.25 -1.83
N PRO A 125 -2.90 10.32 -3.11
CA PRO A 125 -2.08 10.94 -4.14
C PRO A 125 -1.97 12.44 -3.90
N ARG A 126 -0.83 13.04 -4.29
CA ARG A 126 -0.72 14.49 -4.39
C ARG A 126 -1.57 14.96 -5.56
N LYS A 127 -2.76 15.48 -5.27
CA LYS A 127 -3.68 15.94 -6.29
C LYS A 127 -3.17 17.18 -7.03
N ILE A 128 -3.42 17.23 -8.32
CA ILE A 128 -3.19 18.43 -9.13
C ILE A 128 -4.14 19.53 -8.62
N ARG A 129 -3.59 20.71 -8.35
CA ARG A 129 -4.34 21.85 -7.80
C ARG A 129 -4.91 22.72 -8.92
N LEU A 130 -5.89 22.18 -9.66
CA LEU A 130 -6.62 22.91 -10.69
C LEU A 130 -8.12 22.84 -10.39
N LYS A 131 -8.80 23.97 -10.51
CA LYS A 131 -10.25 24.04 -10.28
C LYS A 131 -10.98 23.19 -11.31
N GLY A 132 -11.84 22.29 -10.85
CA GLY A 132 -12.66 21.41 -11.72
C GLY A 132 -11.94 20.13 -12.17
N ILE A 133 -10.69 19.89 -11.71
CA ILE A 133 -9.92 18.69 -12.08
C ILE A 133 -10.55 17.40 -11.53
N GLU A 134 -11.31 17.53 -10.45
CA GLU A 134 -11.95 16.39 -9.77
C GLU A 134 -12.97 15.68 -10.67
N GLU A 135 -13.58 16.38 -11.64
CA GLU A 135 -14.54 15.80 -12.58
C GLU A 135 -13.90 14.78 -13.54
N TYR A 136 -12.59 14.85 -13.69
CA TYR A 136 -11.79 13.97 -14.56
C TYR A 136 -11.18 12.78 -13.83
N GLU A 137 -11.18 12.78 -12.48
CA GLU A 137 -10.60 11.69 -11.68
C GLU A 137 -11.25 10.34 -12.01
N ASN A 138 -10.42 9.32 -12.15
CA ASN A 138 -10.78 7.95 -12.51
C ASN A 138 -11.46 7.78 -13.90
N LYS A 139 -11.60 8.85 -14.67
CA LYS A 139 -12.10 8.80 -16.06
C LYS A 139 -10.96 9.07 -17.06
N TRP A 140 -10.34 10.24 -16.92
CA TRP A 140 -9.26 10.74 -17.79
C TRP A 140 -8.01 11.10 -17.02
N LEU A 141 -8.15 11.40 -15.72
CA LEU A 141 -7.06 11.67 -14.80
C LEU A 141 -6.89 10.49 -13.83
N HIS A 142 -5.71 9.89 -13.86
CA HIS A 142 -5.34 8.76 -13.04
C HIS A 142 -4.06 9.12 -12.27
N TYR A 143 -4.10 8.98 -10.95
CA TYR A 143 -2.92 9.22 -10.09
C TYR A 143 -2.06 7.97 -9.92
N ARG A 144 -2.55 6.82 -10.38
CA ARG A 144 -1.81 5.54 -10.45
C ARG A 144 -2.40 4.64 -11.52
N ILE A 145 -1.58 3.79 -12.07
CA ILE A 145 -1.95 2.80 -13.09
C ILE A 145 -2.00 1.43 -12.40
N LYS A 146 -3.20 0.84 -12.31
CA LYS A 146 -3.41 -0.52 -11.78
C LYS A 146 -3.36 -1.57 -12.88
N ASP A 147 -3.85 -1.23 -14.06
CA ASP A 147 -3.87 -2.09 -15.24
C ASP A 147 -3.38 -1.31 -16.46
N LYS A 148 -2.12 -1.52 -16.83
CA LYS A 148 -1.51 -0.84 -17.98
C LYS A 148 -2.19 -1.17 -19.31
N LYS A 149 -2.76 -2.39 -19.44
CA LYS A 149 -3.41 -2.82 -20.69
C LYS A 149 -4.62 -1.96 -21.04
N SER A 150 -5.31 -1.42 -20.04
CA SER A 150 -6.46 -0.54 -20.23
C SER A 150 -6.12 0.80 -20.88
N PHE A 151 -4.83 1.15 -20.93
CA PHE A 151 -4.31 2.38 -21.55
C PHE A 151 -3.70 2.16 -22.93
N HIS A 152 -3.50 0.92 -23.37
CA HIS A 152 -2.94 0.63 -24.69
C HIS A 152 -3.80 1.24 -25.82
N GLY A 153 -3.15 1.91 -26.77
CA GLY A 153 -3.80 2.60 -27.89
C GLY A 153 -4.38 3.98 -27.58
N LYS A 154 -4.19 4.48 -26.35
CA LYS A 154 -4.64 5.83 -25.98
C LYS A 154 -3.53 6.86 -26.13
N ASN A 155 -3.91 8.13 -26.28
CA ASN A 155 -2.96 9.25 -26.16
C ASN A 155 -2.79 9.58 -24.68
N ILE A 156 -1.61 9.34 -24.14
CA ILE A 156 -1.30 9.45 -22.73
C ILE A 156 -0.41 10.67 -22.48
N ILE A 157 -0.78 11.47 -21.49
CA ILE A 157 0.08 12.53 -20.95
C ILE A 157 0.48 12.12 -19.54
N ILE A 158 1.77 12.02 -19.31
CA ILE A 158 2.36 11.73 -17.99
C ILE A 158 2.88 13.05 -17.42
N ALA A 159 2.31 13.47 -16.29
CA ALA A 159 2.72 14.69 -15.61
C ALA A 159 3.60 14.33 -14.39
N GLY A 160 4.87 14.69 -14.45
CA GLY A 160 5.85 14.45 -13.39
C GLY A 160 7.28 14.41 -13.91
N GLY A 161 8.24 14.59 -13.02
CA GLY A 161 9.68 14.61 -13.35
C GLY A 161 10.51 13.66 -12.47
N GLY A 162 9.88 12.78 -11.72
CA GLY A 162 10.58 11.74 -10.94
C GLY A 162 10.68 10.41 -11.69
N ASP A 163 11.43 9.47 -11.11
CA ASP A 163 11.73 8.15 -11.69
C ASP A 163 10.45 7.41 -12.14
N SER A 164 9.40 7.42 -11.32
CA SER A 164 8.13 6.77 -11.67
C SER A 164 7.47 7.35 -12.94
N ALA A 165 7.60 8.66 -13.17
CA ALA A 165 7.04 9.27 -14.37
C ALA A 165 7.85 8.87 -15.61
N LEU A 166 9.17 8.80 -15.48
CA LEU A 166 10.07 8.35 -16.53
C LEU A 166 9.86 6.87 -16.84
N ASP A 167 9.80 6.01 -15.82
CA ASP A 167 9.53 4.57 -15.96
C ASP A 167 8.25 4.33 -16.77
N TRP A 168 7.16 5.00 -16.42
CA TRP A 168 5.89 4.87 -17.15
C TRP A 168 5.95 5.43 -18.57
N ALA A 169 6.70 6.52 -18.80
CA ALA A 169 6.86 7.08 -20.13
C ALA A 169 7.62 6.11 -21.05
N ILE A 170 8.68 5.48 -20.54
CA ILE A 170 9.47 4.46 -21.26
C ILE A 170 8.59 3.22 -21.53
N GLU A 171 7.92 2.70 -20.48
CA GLU A 171 7.06 1.52 -20.58
C GLU A 171 6.01 1.65 -21.69
N PHE A 172 5.33 2.80 -21.81
CA PHE A 172 4.37 3.00 -22.89
C PHE A 172 5.03 3.32 -24.25
N ALA A 173 6.15 4.02 -24.26
CA ALA A 173 6.87 4.33 -25.50
C ALA A 173 7.49 3.09 -26.18
N GLU A 174 7.87 2.08 -25.39
CA GLU A 174 8.47 0.84 -25.86
C GLU A 174 7.45 -0.32 -25.99
N SER A 175 6.20 -0.12 -25.58
CA SER A 175 5.16 -1.14 -25.66
C SER A 175 4.65 -1.35 -27.06
N ASP A 176 4.98 -2.49 -27.66
CA ASP A 176 4.49 -2.88 -28.99
C ASP A 176 2.96 -2.87 -29.07
N ASP A 177 2.27 -3.34 -28.05
CA ASP A 177 0.79 -3.35 -27.97
C ASP A 177 0.21 -1.93 -27.94
N HIS A 178 0.88 -0.99 -27.29
CA HIS A 178 0.45 0.40 -27.23
C HIS A 178 0.60 1.06 -28.60
N ILE A 179 1.77 0.90 -29.21
CA ILE A 179 2.12 1.46 -30.52
C ILE A 179 1.23 0.86 -31.63
N ALA A 180 1.08 -0.47 -31.67
CA ALA A 180 0.29 -1.16 -32.68
C ALA A 180 -1.18 -0.74 -32.67
N LYS A 181 -1.71 -0.30 -31.52
CA LYS A 181 -3.07 0.25 -31.39
C LYS A 181 -3.16 1.75 -31.64
N GLY A 182 -2.06 2.39 -32.08
CA GLY A 182 -2.03 3.83 -32.40
C GLY A 182 -1.89 4.74 -31.17
N GLY A 183 -1.42 4.20 -30.05
CA GLY A 183 -1.17 4.96 -28.82
C GLY A 183 0.01 5.93 -28.96
N SER A 184 -0.01 6.97 -28.16
CA SER A 184 1.10 7.91 -28.00
C SER A 184 1.31 8.25 -26.53
N VAL A 185 2.54 8.62 -26.16
CA VAL A 185 2.89 9.07 -24.82
C VAL A 185 3.64 10.39 -24.87
N SER A 186 3.33 11.29 -23.95
CA SER A 186 4.01 12.57 -23.76
C SER A 186 4.34 12.74 -22.28
N LEU A 187 5.59 13.07 -21.97
CA LEU A 187 6.02 13.41 -20.60
C LEU A 187 6.08 14.93 -20.45
N VAL A 188 5.47 15.44 -19.39
CA VAL A 188 5.41 16.86 -19.06
C VAL A 188 5.92 17.07 -17.62
N HIS A 189 6.85 18.03 -17.47
CA HIS A 189 7.43 18.38 -16.16
C HIS A 189 7.42 19.89 -15.94
#